data_a80d65893a390b8967124d312ac8c38c
#
_entry.id   a80d65893a390b8967124d312ac8c38c
#
_cell.length_a   1.000
_cell.length_b   1.000
_cell.length_c   1.000
_cell.angle_alpha   90.00
_cell.angle_beta   90.00
_cell.angle_gamma   90.00
#
_symmetry.space_group_name_H-M   'P 1'
#
loop_
_entity.id
_entity.type
_entity.pdbx_description
1 polymer ?
#
loop_
_entity_poly.entity_id
_entity_poly.type
_entity_poly.pdbx_seq_one_letter_code
_entity_poly.pdbx_strand_id
1 'polypeptide(L)'
;SGDFNYYDSIEKLSKGLIEYQIQNENDTLNGMYFCWGNTWHNWGNNQANGLIEAYEVTADSSILSSVQLWANSFVPFVIENNFPWEISVSSTNHFEMVSVPQIAYGLGSIYKGLKSLSVVNENDSYKQLSEDVFKWFKGNNIAQMVMYDNETGRCFDGIDGPSKINRNSGAESTIECLLAIQSRKG
;
A
#
# COMPACT_ATOMS: atom_id res chain seq x y z
N SER A 1 30.26 -24.65 3.98
CA SER A 1 29.55 -23.42 3.59
C SER A 1 28.44 -23.83 2.64
N GLY A 2 27.21 -23.87 3.11
CA GLY A 2 26.07 -24.06 2.20
C GLY A 2 25.92 -22.79 1.39
N ASP A 3 25.95 -22.91 0.07
CA ASP A 3 25.63 -21.78 -0.81
C ASP A 3 24.18 -21.36 -0.51
N PHE A 4 24.04 -20.15 0.01
CA PHE A 4 22.71 -19.60 0.28
C PHE A 4 22.07 -19.29 -1.09
N ASN A 5 21.04 -20.06 -1.44
CA ASN A 5 20.31 -19.83 -2.67
C ASN A 5 19.28 -18.73 -2.47
N TYR A 6 19.63 -17.50 -2.84
CA TYR A 6 18.75 -16.34 -2.72
C TYR A 6 17.46 -16.51 -3.51
N TYR A 7 17.52 -17.17 -4.66
CA TYR A 7 16.37 -17.42 -5.52
C TYR A 7 15.30 -18.26 -4.81
N ASP A 8 15.69 -19.40 -4.23
CA ASP A 8 14.79 -20.26 -3.46
C ASP A 8 14.18 -19.50 -2.25
N SER A 9 14.95 -18.60 -1.67
CA SER A 9 14.46 -17.78 -0.54
C SER A 9 13.42 -16.78 -1.00
N ILE A 10 13.63 -16.10 -2.13
CA ILE A 10 12.65 -15.16 -2.72
C ILE A 10 11.35 -15.90 -3.04
N GLU A 11 11.42 -17.07 -3.68
CA GLU A 11 10.23 -17.88 -3.99
C GLU A 11 9.44 -18.27 -2.73
N LYS A 12 10.13 -18.76 -1.70
CA LYS A 12 9.49 -19.19 -0.45
C LYS A 12 8.83 -18.04 0.28
N LEU A 13 9.50 -16.89 0.37
CA LEU A 13 8.94 -15.69 1.01
C LEU A 13 7.75 -15.14 0.22
N SER A 14 7.83 -15.13 -1.10
CA SER A 14 6.73 -14.70 -1.96
C SER A 14 5.50 -15.60 -1.79
N LYS A 15 5.68 -16.92 -1.77
CA LYS A 15 4.59 -17.88 -1.51
C LYS A 15 3.96 -17.64 -0.14
N GLY A 16 4.78 -17.41 0.90
CA GLY A 16 4.27 -17.09 2.23
C GLY A 16 3.41 -15.83 2.25
N LEU A 17 3.81 -14.75 1.54
CA LEU A 17 3.00 -13.54 1.42
C LEU A 17 1.69 -13.80 0.67
N ILE A 18 1.72 -14.59 -0.40
CA ILE A 18 0.53 -14.93 -1.20
C ILE A 18 -0.45 -15.78 -0.39
N GLU A 19 0.04 -16.70 0.44
CA GLU A 19 -0.80 -17.49 1.36
C GLU A 19 -1.51 -16.62 2.43
N TYR A 20 -0.95 -15.44 2.74
CA TYR A 20 -1.55 -14.46 3.64
C TYR A 20 -2.42 -13.41 2.92
N GLN A 21 -2.85 -13.70 1.71
CA GLN A 21 -3.78 -12.88 0.95
C GLN A 21 -5.20 -13.48 0.98
N ILE A 22 -6.22 -12.65 1.17
CA ILE A 22 -7.61 -13.06 0.94
C ILE A 22 -7.82 -13.23 -0.56
N GLN A 23 -8.08 -14.46 -0.99
CA GLN A 23 -8.34 -14.83 -2.39
C GLN A 23 -9.74 -15.44 -2.50
N ASN A 24 -10.75 -14.61 -2.29
CA ASN A 24 -12.16 -15.01 -2.34
C ASN A 24 -12.98 -13.89 -2.96
N GLU A 25 -13.44 -14.07 -4.19
CA GLU A 25 -14.21 -13.08 -4.96
C GLU A 25 -15.52 -12.64 -4.29
N ASN A 26 -16.05 -13.47 -3.36
CA ASN A 26 -17.25 -13.15 -2.59
C ASN A 26 -16.93 -12.41 -1.28
N ASP A 27 -15.65 -12.12 -0.99
CA ASP A 27 -15.26 -11.37 0.19
C ASP A 27 -15.04 -9.89 -0.18
N THR A 28 -15.62 -8.99 0.61
CA THR A 28 -15.46 -7.54 0.48
C THR A 28 -13.98 -7.10 0.51
N LEU A 29 -13.15 -7.86 1.23
CA LEU A 29 -11.71 -7.62 1.38
C LEU A 29 -10.86 -8.46 0.43
N ASN A 30 -11.44 -8.97 -0.66
CA ASN A 30 -10.69 -9.74 -1.65
C ASN A 30 -9.43 -8.98 -2.12
N GLY A 31 -8.30 -9.66 -2.15
CA GLY A 31 -7.00 -9.07 -2.49
C GLY A 31 -6.21 -8.49 -1.32
N MET A 32 -6.80 -8.38 -0.11
CA MET A 32 -6.11 -7.87 1.07
C MET A 32 -5.01 -8.83 1.52
N TYR A 33 -3.80 -8.30 1.78
CA TYR A 33 -2.75 -9.02 2.48
C TYR A 33 -2.87 -8.80 3.98
N PHE A 34 -2.81 -9.86 4.77
CA PHE A 34 -2.66 -9.71 6.21
C PHE A 34 -1.24 -9.22 6.55
N CYS A 35 -1.15 -8.27 7.47
CA CYS A 35 0.14 -7.79 8.00
C CYS A 35 0.62 -8.69 9.13
N TRP A 36 -0.29 -9.06 10.02
CA TRP A 36 -0.08 -10.00 11.11
C TRP A 36 -1.40 -10.59 11.60
N GLY A 37 -1.39 -11.88 11.91
CA GLY A 37 -2.59 -12.58 12.37
C GLY A 37 -3.75 -12.44 11.39
N ASN A 38 -4.84 -11.84 11.84
CA ASN A 38 -6.05 -11.57 11.07
C ASN A 38 -6.22 -10.06 10.73
N THR A 39 -5.15 -9.29 10.74
CA THR A 39 -5.19 -7.83 10.64
C THR A 39 -4.44 -7.33 9.42
N TRP A 40 -5.07 -6.44 8.65
CA TRP A 40 -4.39 -5.49 7.78
C TRP A 40 -4.18 -4.17 8.53
N HIS A 41 -3.03 -3.56 8.30
CA HIS A 41 -2.66 -2.33 8.97
C HIS A 41 -1.96 -1.38 8.01
N ASN A 42 -2.34 -0.12 7.99
CA ASN A 42 -1.81 0.85 7.05
C ASN A 42 -0.28 1.06 7.19
N TRP A 43 0.27 0.85 8.35
CA TRP A 43 1.72 0.90 8.56
C TRP A 43 2.47 -0.32 8.01
N GLY A 44 1.85 -1.51 8.00
CA GLY A 44 2.47 -2.78 7.61
C GLY A 44 2.20 -3.22 6.17
N ASN A 45 1.80 -2.36 5.25
CA ASN A 45 1.24 -2.70 3.93
C ASN A 45 2.23 -2.66 2.76
N ASN A 46 3.47 -3.13 2.96
CA ASN A 46 4.51 -3.08 1.93
C ASN A 46 4.63 -4.38 1.10
N GLN A 47 3.67 -5.31 1.22
CA GLN A 47 3.71 -6.64 0.60
C GLN A 47 3.76 -6.54 -0.93
N ALA A 48 2.93 -5.68 -1.54
CA ALA A 48 2.88 -5.50 -2.98
C ALA A 48 4.22 -5.03 -3.56
N ASN A 49 4.94 -4.14 -2.88
CA ASN A 49 6.26 -3.70 -3.31
C ASN A 49 7.27 -4.86 -3.34
N GLY A 50 7.36 -5.61 -2.23
CA GLY A 50 8.27 -6.76 -2.16
C GLY A 50 7.94 -7.85 -3.18
N LEU A 51 6.65 -8.07 -3.46
CA LEU A 51 6.20 -9.04 -4.45
C LEU A 51 6.52 -8.59 -5.88
N ILE A 52 6.38 -7.31 -6.23
CA ILE A 52 6.78 -6.82 -7.56
C ILE A 52 8.29 -6.97 -7.76
N GLU A 53 9.11 -6.61 -6.78
CA GLU A 53 10.56 -6.81 -6.85
C GLU A 53 10.92 -8.31 -6.98
N ALA A 54 10.19 -9.20 -6.29
CA ALA A 54 10.35 -10.64 -6.42
C ALA A 54 9.94 -11.14 -7.82
N TYR A 55 8.87 -10.62 -8.40
CA TYR A 55 8.44 -10.94 -9.76
C TYR A 55 9.49 -10.55 -10.80
N GLU A 56 10.11 -9.38 -10.68
CA GLU A 56 11.19 -8.94 -11.59
C GLU A 56 12.39 -9.89 -11.59
N VAL A 57 12.63 -10.60 -10.48
CA VAL A 57 13.70 -11.58 -10.34
C VAL A 57 13.28 -12.97 -10.82
N THR A 58 12.05 -13.40 -10.48
CA THR A 58 11.61 -14.80 -10.66
C THR A 58 10.79 -15.02 -11.92
N ALA A 59 10.15 -13.97 -12.45
CA ALA A 59 9.14 -14.03 -13.50
C ALA A 59 7.95 -14.98 -13.17
N ASP A 60 7.69 -15.27 -11.89
CA ASP A 60 6.59 -16.13 -11.46
C ASP A 60 5.26 -15.39 -11.60
N SER A 61 4.45 -15.82 -12.55
CA SER A 61 3.16 -15.22 -12.85
C SER A 61 2.16 -15.26 -11.68
N SER A 62 2.32 -16.18 -10.74
CA SER A 62 1.47 -16.23 -9.55
C SER A 62 1.69 -15.03 -8.64
N ILE A 63 2.93 -14.53 -8.56
CA ILE A 63 3.28 -13.31 -7.83
C ILE A 63 2.60 -12.10 -8.47
N LEU A 64 2.72 -11.95 -9.79
CA LEU A 64 2.08 -10.85 -10.51
C LEU A 64 0.56 -10.89 -10.36
N SER A 65 -0.06 -12.06 -10.50
CA SER A 65 -1.51 -12.24 -10.34
C SER A 65 -1.99 -11.84 -8.93
N SER A 66 -1.22 -12.16 -7.89
CA SER A 66 -1.53 -11.78 -6.51
C SER A 66 -1.51 -10.25 -6.34
N VAL A 67 -0.50 -9.56 -6.89
CA VAL A 67 -0.45 -8.09 -6.80
C VAL A 67 -1.54 -7.42 -7.65
N GLN A 68 -1.87 -7.99 -8.80
CA GLN A 68 -3.01 -7.52 -9.61
C GLN A 68 -4.33 -7.67 -8.87
N LEU A 69 -4.53 -8.78 -8.14
CA LEU A 69 -5.73 -8.97 -7.30
C LEU A 69 -5.81 -7.90 -6.21
N TRP A 70 -4.71 -7.62 -5.50
CA TRP A 70 -4.62 -6.54 -4.53
C TRP A 70 -5.00 -5.18 -5.14
N ALA A 71 -4.42 -4.84 -6.29
CA ALA A 71 -4.66 -3.56 -6.95
C ALA A 71 -6.08 -3.40 -7.49
N ASN A 72 -6.67 -4.49 -8.02
CA ASN A 72 -7.99 -4.44 -8.66
C ASN A 72 -9.15 -4.52 -7.67
N SER A 73 -8.95 -5.15 -6.50
CA SER A 73 -10.02 -5.41 -5.54
C SER A 73 -9.82 -4.66 -4.23
N PHE A 74 -8.70 -4.82 -3.57
CA PHE A 74 -8.50 -4.26 -2.23
C PHE A 74 -8.16 -2.76 -2.24
N VAL A 75 -7.32 -2.29 -3.17
CA VAL A 75 -6.96 -0.85 -3.21
C VAL A 75 -8.16 0.05 -3.46
N PRO A 76 -9.09 -0.25 -4.38
CA PRO A 76 -10.33 0.52 -4.50
C PRO A 76 -11.13 0.59 -3.20
N PHE A 77 -11.26 -0.53 -2.48
CA PHE A 77 -11.89 -0.55 -1.17
C PHE A 77 -11.20 0.40 -0.16
N VAL A 78 -9.86 0.40 -0.12
CA VAL A 78 -9.09 1.28 0.76
C VAL A 78 -9.34 2.76 0.43
N ILE A 79 -9.37 3.11 -0.86
CA ILE A 79 -9.64 4.49 -1.32
C ILE A 79 -11.07 4.91 -0.98
N GLU A 80 -12.07 4.08 -1.26
CA GLU A 80 -13.49 4.34 -1.00
C GLU A 80 -13.79 4.51 0.50
N ASN A 81 -13.01 3.81 1.35
CA ASN A 81 -13.11 3.93 2.81
C ASN A 81 -12.13 4.95 3.41
N ASN A 82 -11.61 5.89 2.60
CA ASN A 82 -10.73 6.96 3.03
C ASN A 82 -9.48 6.49 3.78
N PHE A 83 -8.83 5.44 3.30
CA PHE A 83 -7.56 4.96 3.82
C PHE A 83 -7.59 4.61 5.31
N PRO A 84 -8.27 3.54 5.71
CA PRO A 84 -8.37 3.14 7.10
C PRO A 84 -7.01 2.88 7.72
N TRP A 85 -6.94 2.99 9.04
CA TRP A 85 -5.75 2.66 9.82
C TRP A 85 -5.54 1.16 9.98
N GLU A 86 -6.62 0.47 10.31
CA GLU A 86 -6.60 -0.97 10.60
C GLU A 86 -7.90 -1.62 10.16
N ILE A 87 -7.79 -2.86 9.70
CA ILE A 87 -8.91 -3.73 9.41
C ILE A 87 -8.65 -5.07 10.10
N SER A 88 -9.49 -5.44 11.06
CA SER A 88 -9.43 -6.70 11.79
C SER A 88 -10.53 -7.65 11.34
N VAL A 89 -10.16 -8.79 10.75
CA VAL A 89 -11.10 -9.76 10.16
C VAL A 89 -11.46 -10.85 11.17
N SER A 90 -12.74 -11.11 11.34
CA SER A 90 -13.23 -12.22 12.17
C SER A 90 -13.72 -13.42 11.34
N SER A 91 -14.27 -13.17 10.17
CA SER A 91 -14.66 -14.20 9.18
C SER A 91 -14.96 -13.52 7.84
N THR A 92 -15.27 -14.26 6.78
CA THR A 92 -15.66 -13.74 5.46
C THR A 92 -16.73 -12.65 5.59
N ASN A 93 -16.47 -11.46 5.06
CA ASN A 93 -17.34 -10.28 5.13
C ASN A 93 -17.66 -9.77 6.55
N HIS A 94 -16.95 -10.24 7.58
CA HIS A 94 -17.08 -9.74 8.95
C HIS A 94 -15.74 -9.18 9.44
N PHE A 95 -15.67 -7.88 9.52
CA PHE A 95 -14.46 -7.16 9.94
C PHE A 95 -14.81 -5.89 10.69
N GLU A 96 -13.88 -5.45 11.50
CA GLU A 96 -13.87 -4.14 12.13
C GLU A 96 -12.86 -3.25 11.46
N MET A 97 -13.17 -1.96 11.33
CA MET A 97 -12.31 -0.99 10.66
C MET A 97 -12.10 0.24 11.54
N VAL A 98 -10.83 0.62 11.71
CA VAL A 98 -10.40 1.84 12.41
C VAL A 98 -9.94 2.85 11.37
N SER A 99 -10.57 4.03 11.34
CA SER A 99 -10.33 5.02 10.28
C SER A 99 -9.10 5.90 10.51
N VAL A 100 -8.66 6.08 11.75
CA VAL A 100 -7.56 6.99 12.13
C VAL A 100 -6.68 6.35 13.21
N PRO A 101 -5.40 6.76 13.29
CA PRO A 101 -4.73 7.78 12.49
C PRO A 101 -4.50 7.34 11.05
N GLN A 102 -4.37 8.29 10.11
CA GLN A 102 -3.82 8.02 8.78
C GLN A 102 -2.38 8.49 8.76
N ILE A 103 -1.46 7.70 8.21
CA ILE A 103 -0.03 8.04 8.21
C ILE A 103 0.55 8.09 6.80
N ALA A 104 1.41 9.06 6.54
CA ALA A 104 2.02 9.31 5.24
C ALA A 104 2.80 8.08 4.72
N TYR A 105 3.49 7.36 5.59
CA TYR A 105 4.23 6.15 5.24
C TYR A 105 3.35 5.08 4.57
N GLY A 106 2.21 4.77 5.15
CA GLY A 106 1.31 3.75 4.60
C GLY A 106 0.78 4.12 3.22
N LEU A 107 0.47 5.39 3.00
CA LEU A 107 0.01 5.89 1.70
C LEU A 107 1.15 5.85 0.66
N GLY A 108 2.37 6.16 1.06
CA GLY A 108 3.57 6.02 0.23
C GLY A 108 3.78 4.58 -0.26
N SER A 109 3.62 3.61 0.63
CA SER A 109 3.72 2.18 0.30
C SER A 109 2.68 1.72 -0.73
N ILE A 110 1.41 2.10 -0.56
CA ILE A 110 0.34 1.78 -1.53
C ILE A 110 0.64 2.44 -2.88
N TYR A 111 0.98 3.73 -2.87
CA TYR A 111 1.33 4.47 -4.08
C TYR A 111 2.47 3.79 -4.85
N LYS A 112 3.57 3.46 -4.16
CA LYS A 112 4.75 2.82 -4.75
C LYS A 112 4.40 1.46 -5.37
N GLY A 113 3.65 0.62 -4.67
CA GLY A 113 3.21 -0.69 -5.17
C GLY A 113 2.42 -0.59 -6.47
N LEU A 114 1.46 0.35 -6.53
CA LEU A 114 0.67 0.60 -7.74
C LEU A 114 1.52 1.15 -8.89
N LYS A 115 2.44 2.06 -8.59
CA LYS A 115 3.33 2.64 -9.60
C LYS A 115 4.26 1.58 -10.18
N SER A 116 4.87 0.74 -9.35
CA SER A 116 5.70 -0.37 -9.81
C SER A 116 4.90 -1.37 -10.64
N LEU A 117 3.70 -1.73 -10.19
CA LEU A 117 2.80 -2.61 -10.94
C LEU A 117 2.44 -2.01 -12.32
N SER A 118 2.21 -0.69 -12.40
CA SER A 118 1.89 -0.03 -13.67
C SER A 118 3.01 -0.12 -14.70
N VAL A 119 4.25 -0.10 -14.23
CA VAL A 119 5.44 -0.24 -15.10
C VAL A 119 5.58 -1.68 -15.57
N VAL A 120 5.54 -2.64 -14.64
CA VAL A 120 5.73 -4.07 -14.94
C VAL A 120 4.63 -4.62 -15.86
N ASN A 121 3.41 -4.14 -15.71
CA ASN A 121 2.23 -4.62 -16.44
C ASN A 121 1.85 -3.73 -17.64
N GLU A 122 2.59 -2.64 -17.89
CA GLU A 122 2.32 -1.65 -18.94
C GLU A 122 0.84 -1.20 -18.97
N ASN A 123 0.24 -1.00 -17.80
CA ASN A 123 -1.18 -0.74 -17.65
C ASN A 123 -1.46 0.62 -16.98
N ASP A 124 -2.00 1.54 -17.76
CA ASP A 124 -2.33 2.91 -17.31
C ASP A 124 -3.40 2.96 -16.20
N SER A 125 -4.23 1.92 -16.04
CA SER A 125 -5.22 1.90 -14.96
C SER A 125 -4.57 1.88 -13.58
N TYR A 126 -3.46 1.16 -13.41
CA TYR A 126 -2.70 1.15 -12.15
C TYR A 126 -1.97 2.48 -11.90
N LYS A 127 -1.53 3.13 -12.98
CA LYS A 127 -1.00 4.49 -12.89
C LYS A 127 -2.08 5.47 -12.43
N GLN A 128 -3.29 5.39 -12.98
CA GLN A 128 -4.40 6.24 -12.52
C GLN A 128 -4.74 5.97 -11.06
N LEU A 129 -4.80 4.71 -10.66
CA LEU A 129 -5.07 4.33 -9.27
C LEU A 129 -3.99 4.85 -8.30
N SER A 130 -2.71 4.81 -8.72
CA SER A 130 -1.62 5.42 -7.94
C SER A 130 -1.80 6.93 -7.78
N GLU A 131 -2.24 7.63 -8.82
CA GLU A 131 -2.54 9.07 -8.73
C GLU A 131 -3.72 9.35 -7.77
N ASP A 132 -4.72 8.48 -7.71
CA ASP A 132 -5.84 8.62 -6.78
C ASP A 132 -5.36 8.48 -5.32
N VAL A 133 -4.46 7.55 -5.03
CA VAL A 133 -3.78 7.46 -3.72
C VAL A 133 -2.95 8.72 -3.44
N PHE A 134 -2.20 9.22 -4.43
CA PHE A 134 -1.37 10.42 -4.25
C PHE A 134 -2.18 11.68 -3.92
N LYS A 135 -3.44 11.76 -4.34
CA LYS A 135 -4.32 12.87 -4.01
C LYS A 135 -4.50 13.08 -2.50
N TRP A 136 -4.29 12.02 -1.70
CA TRP A 136 -4.29 12.14 -0.24
C TRP A 136 -3.26 13.18 0.25
N PHE A 137 -2.05 13.17 -0.30
CA PHE A 137 -1.01 14.17 0.03
C PHE A 137 -1.42 15.59 -0.39
N LYS A 138 -2.29 15.73 -1.38
CA LYS A 138 -2.77 16.99 -1.92
C LYS A 138 -4.05 17.52 -1.26
N GLY A 139 -4.53 16.86 -0.22
CA GLY A 139 -5.70 17.28 0.52
C GLY A 139 -6.99 16.51 0.22
N ASN A 140 -6.97 15.52 -0.68
CA ASN A 140 -8.09 14.60 -0.84
C ASN A 140 -8.02 13.49 0.24
N ASN A 141 -8.20 13.91 1.48
CA ASN A 141 -8.13 13.09 2.69
C ASN A 141 -9.21 13.55 3.67
N ILE A 142 -9.42 12.81 4.75
CA ILE A 142 -10.50 13.10 5.71
C ILE A 142 -10.38 14.47 6.39
N ALA A 143 -9.18 15.05 6.45
CA ALA A 143 -8.96 16.38 7.02
C ALA A 143 -9.11 17.51 5.99
N GLN A 144 -9.21 17.18 4.69
CA GLN A 144 -9.26 18.12 3.56
C GLN A 144 -8.07 19.10 3.56
N MET A 145 -6.89 18.61 3.96
CA MET A 145 -5.69 19.44 4.11
C MET A 145 -4.50 18.84 3.38
N VAL A 146 -3.72 19.71 2.73
CA VAL A 146 -2.46 19.33 2.09
C VAL A 146 -1.48 18.84 3.14
N MET A 147 -0.86 17.67 2.89
CA MET A 147 0.01 17.00 3.84
C MET A 147 1.49 17.31 3.64
N TYR A 148 1.86 18.06 2.62
CA TYR A 148 3.23 18.51 2.43
C TYR A 148 3.32 20.01 2.17
N ASP A 149 4.41 20.58 2.62
CA ASP A 149 4.73 22.00 2.49
C ASP A 149 5.82 22.19 1.43
N ASN A 150 5.45 22.80 0.31
CA ASN A 150 6.35 23.05 -0.81
C ASN A 150 7.47 24.07 -0.50
N GLU A 151 7.26 24.95 0.47
CA GLU A 151 8.24 25.97 0.83
C GLU A 151 9.35 25.41 1.71
N THR A 152 8.98 24.53 2.64
CA THR A 152 9.91 23.93 3.59
C THR A 152 10.40 22.54 3.20
N GLY A 153 9.72 21.88 2.26
CA GLY A 153 9.98 20.50 1.85
C GLY A 153 9.59 19.45 2.89
N ARG A 154 8.74 19.81 3.87
CA ARG A 154 8.28 18.91 4.93
C ARG A 154 7.01 18.17 4.51
N CYS A 155 6.93 16.90 4.87
CA CYS A 155 5.65 16.19 4.88
C CYS A 155 5.20 15.94 6.32
N PHE A 156 3.94 16.23 6.63
CA PHE A 156 3.35 15.95 7.94
C PHE A 156 3.17 14.45 8.13
N ASP A 157 3.31 13.98 9.38
CA ASP A 157 3.32 12.56 9.68
C ASP A 157 1.96 11.89 9.41
N GLY A 158 0.86 12.59 9.65
CA GLY A 158 -0.44 11.99 9.42
C GLY A 158 -1.63 12.84 9.86
N ILE A 159 -2.77 12.16 9.96
CA ILE A 159 -4.07 12.72 10.32
C ILE A 159 -4.62 11.93 11.50
N ASP A 160 -4.77 12.57 12.66
CA ASP A 160 -5.29 11.94 13.88
C ASP A 160 -6.83 12.01 13.97
N GLY A 161 -7.48 12.72 13.07
CA GLY A 161 -8.94 12.86 13.01
C GLY A 161 -9.39 13.84 11.93
N PRO A 162 -10.70 13.96 11.66
CA PRO A 162 -11.24 14.73 10.52
C PRO A 162 -10.79 16.20 10.43
N SER A 163 -10.31 16.78 11.52
CA SER A 163 -9.80 18.17 11.55
C SER A 163 -8.48 18.27 12.30
N LYS A 164 -7.79 17.15 12.50
CA LYS A 164 -6.58 17.10 13.33
C LYS A 164 -5.42 16.51 12.57
N ILE A 165 -4.55 17.39 12.06
CA ILE A 165 -3.27 17.03 11.43
C ILE A 165 -2.20 16.83 12.51
N ASN A 166 -1.49 15.72 12.44
CA ASN A 166 -0.22 15.52 13.12
C ASN A 166 0.86 16.26 12.30
N ARG A 167 1.19 17.48 12.73
CA ARG A 167 2.16 18.35 12.04
C ARG A 167 3.61 18.03 12.36
N ASN A 168 3.90 16.97 13.10
CA ASN A 168 5.24 16.44 13.15
C ASN A 168 5.68 16.10 11.71
N SER A 169 6.97 16.13 11.48
CA SER A 169 7.55 15.85 10.17
C SER A 169 8.79 15.01 10.40
N GLY A 170 8.58 13.72 10.56
CA GLY A 170 9.64 12.75 10.70
C GLY A 170 10.36 12.51 9.37
N ALA A 171 11.55 11.91 9.44
CA ALA A 171 12.31 11.55 8.25
C ALA A 171 11.52 10.57 7.37
N GLU A 172 10.85 9.61 7.96
CA GLU A 172 10.07 8.57 7.29
C GLU A 172 8.96 9.20 6.42
N SER A 173 8.10 10.02 7.01
CA SER A 173 7.00 10.70 6.28
C SER A 173 7.51 11.60 5.16
N THR A 174 8.60 12.32 5.41
CA THR A 174 9.21 13.21 4.40
C THR A 174 9.84 12.41 3.26
N ILE A 175 10.52 11.29 3.56
CA ILE A 175 11.13 10.41 2.55
C ILE A 175 10.03 9.78 1.68
N GLU A 176 8.97 9.22 2.27
CA GLU A 176 7.90 8.57 1.52
C GLU A 176 7.17 9.56 0.59
N CYS A 177 6.88 10.76 1.07
CA CYS A 177 6.31 11.82 0.23
C CYS A 177 7.27 12.23 -0.91
N LEU A 178 8.57 12.37 -0.61
CA LEU A 178 9.59 12.69 -1.61
C LEU A 178 9.67 11.61 -2.69
N LEU A 179 9.72 10.34 -2.31
CA LEU A 179 9.74 9.20 -3.24
C LEU A 179 8.49 9.18 -4.12
N ALA A 180 7.32 9.42 -3.53
CA ALA A 180 6.06 9.51 -4.27
C ALA A 180 6.08 10.67 -5.29
N ILE A 181 6.63 11.83 -4.94
CA ILE A 181 6.76 12.98 -5.85
C ILE A 181 7.78 12.69 -6.97
N GLN A 182 8.92 12.07 -6.65
CA GLN A 182 9.96 11.76 -7.63
C GLN A 182 9.49 10.77 -8.69
N SER A 183 8.78 9.72 -8.28
CA SER A 183 8.28 8.69 -9.20
C SER A 183 7.18 9.17 -10.16
N ARG A 184 6.64 10.38 -9.97
CA ARG A 184 5.70 11.03 -10.91
C ARG A 184 6.40 11.67 -12.12
N LYS A 185 7.70 11.89 -12.04
CA LYS A 185 8.47 12.56 -13.10
C LYS A 185 8.97 11.59 -14.19
N GLY A 186 8.81 10.30 -13.98
CA GLY A 186 9.06 9.23 -14.96
C GLY A 186 7.74 8.66 -15.44
#